data_1d07f42a74ed1fb78385bc0257175f6d
#
_entry.id   1d07f42a74ed1fb78385bc0257175f6d
#
_cell.length_a   1.000
_cell.length_b   1.000
_cell.length_c   1.000
_cell.angle_alpha   90.00
_cell.angle_beta   90.00
_cell.angle_gamma   90.00
#
_symmetry.space_group_name_H-M   'P 1'
#
loop_
_entity.id
_entity.type
_entity.pdbx_description
1 polymer ?
#
loop_
_entity_poly.entity_id
_entity_poly.type
_entity_poly.pdbx_seq_one_letter_code
_entity_poly.pdbx_strand_id
1 'polypeptide(L)'
;MNLRITACIVVLLAHSLVTAQQKLPPAVSLLSPSICGKGVYLLWLGDQSIGREEFEVTCQPDGFASSGQTIMKAPGPQMDLKSTVLVDKSGVPLSSTAKGTVSGQPFDQSVVVKGAVAVVTTNGAAKELPFAKGTSLSGGNIFHMFQFVLARYDAIRGGTQEFLVFPSLTAKIERVARDELQVPGIAAAPTPSVFDRYTITVGMVAATVWVDSKGRIVTFAVPSQNFAAVREDYASFIPSFKAILSVKMKEAELDYTAPAGAAFTAEEVTVEAKGFTLAGTLLVPKTGKAPFPAVVTITGSGQQTRDEYLPLPGLEKYRPFRQIAEALANRGIAVLRVDDRGVGLSKGGDTLKVSTSANFADDVRAQVDFLRERRDIDPNRIALLGHSEGGMIAPMVASTDKRIAAIVLLAGTGKRGDVIIAYQVNQGLEGDSTLTEEARVKARAEQQEAMRKAIDGDASAPESLRNPWFRYFLAYDPLPAIRKVRQPILILQGELDRQVTADQADMLAKAARDAGNRDVTARVFTGLNHLFLPAKTGSVIEYSSLSTNIIPEDVMKQLTDWLVEKLKSAK
;
A
#
# COMPACT_ATOMS: atom_id res chain seq x y z
N MET A 1 -58.31 -27.54 44.48
CA MET A 1 -58.42 -26.40 43.54
C MET A 1 -57.10 -26.26 42.83
N ASN A 2 -57.06 -26.87 41.65
CA ASN A 2 -55.79 -27.09 40.88
C ASN A 2 -55.47 -25.89 40.06
N LEU A 3 -54.27 -25.34 40.23
CA LEU A 3 -53.72 -24.34 39.36
C LEU A 3 -52.59 -25.00 38.49
N ARG A 4 -52.84 -25.17 37.20
CA ARG A 4 -51.88 -25.66 36.21
C ARG A 4 -51.02 -24.49 35.76
N ILE A 5 -49.72 -24.60 35.97
CA ILE A 5 -48.70 -23.69 35.40
C ILE A 5 -48.35 -24.25 34.04
N THR A 6 -48.68 -23.51 32.98
CA THR A 6 -48.26 -23.82 31.61
C THR A 6 -46.93 -23.13 31.35
N ALA A 7 -45.86 -23.91 31.19
CA ALA A 7 -44.57 -23.40 30.79
C ALA A 7 -44.54 -23.15 29.27
N CYS A 8 -44.41 -21.89 28.87
CA CYS A 8 -44.11 -21.52 27.49
C CYS A 8 -42.60 -21.71 27.22
N ILE A 9 -42.30 -22.72 26.42
CA ILE A 9 -40.96 -22.89 25.85
C ILE A 9 -40.85 -21.95 24.65
N VAL A 10 -40.06 -20.86 24.78
CA VAL A 10 -39.68 -20.00 23.67
C VAL A 10 -38.50 -20.67 22.99
N VAL A 11 -38.74 -21.28 21.84
CA VAL A 11 -37.69 -21.76 20.94
C VAL A 11 -37.13 -20.54 20.21
N LEU A 12 -35.96 -20.05 20.61
CA LEU A 12 -35.17 -19.11 19.88
C LEU A 12 -34.56 -19.84 18.66
N LEU A 13 -35.20 -19.71 17.50
CA LEU A 13 -34.62 -20.02 16.21
C LEU A 13 -33.53 -18.96 15.92
N ALA A 14 -32.28 -19.29 16.21
CA ALA A 14 -31.13 -18.57 15.70
C ALA A 14 -31.11 -18.75 14.18
N HIS A 15 -31.62 -17.75 13.45
CA HIS A 15 -31.38 -17.63 12.03
C HIS A 15 -29.93 -17.22 11.85
N SER A 16 -29.06 -18.17 11.60
CA SER A 16 -27.77 -17.93 10.97
C SER A 16 -28.05 -17.36 9.57
N LEU A 17 -27.94 -16.04 9.45
CA LEU A 17 -27.84 -15.37 8.16
C LEU A 17 -26.50 -15.79 7.53
N VAL A 18 -26.51 -16.97 6.92
CA VAL A 18 -25.58 -17.29 5.85
C VAL A 18 -26.00 -16.35 4.71
N THR A 19 -25.30 -15.26 4.51
CA THR A 19 -25.39 -14.46 3.29
C THR A 19 -25.03 -15.40 2.14
N ALA A 20 -26.04 -15.95 1.50
CA ALA A 20 -25.88 -16.69 0.27
C ALA A 20 -25.19 -15.74 -0.71
N GLN A 21 -23.93 -16.01 -1.07
CA GLN A 21 -23.25 -15.33 -2.14
C GLN A 21 -24.14 -15.43 -3.38
N GLN A 22 -24.71 -14.30 -3.79
CA GLN A 22 -25.62 -14.24 -4.91
C GLN A 22 -24.84 -14.73 -6.15
N LYS A 23 -25.23 -15.89 -6.68
CA LYS A 23 -24.55 -16.53 -7.81
C LYS A 23 -24.59 -15.59 -9.00
N LEU A 24 -23.45 -15.06 -9.41
CA LEU A 24 -23.37 -14.16 -10.55
C LEU A 24 -23.90 -14.87 -11.82
N PRO A 25 -24.59 -14.15 -12.72
CA PRO A 25 -24.99 -14.70 -14.01
C PRO A 25 -23.79 -15.24 -14.78
N PRO A 26 -23.98 -16.15 -15.77
CA PRO A 26 -22.87 -16.66 -16.58
C PRO A 26 -22.00 -15.53 -17.12
N ALA A 27 -20.66 -15.66 -17.03
CA ALA A 27 -19.72 -14.68 -17.56
C ALA A 27 -19.70 -14.74 -19.08
N VAL A 28 -19.32 -13.62 -19.70
CA VAL A 28 -19.03 -13.58 -21.13
C VAL A 28 -17.71 -14.30 -21.43
N SER A 29 -17.57 -14.84 -22.64
CA SER A 29 -16.31 -15.44 -23.08
C SER A 29 -15.25 -14.35 -23.27
N LEU A 30 -14.11 -14.49 -22.59
CA LEU A 30 -13.00 -13.54 -22.64
C LEU A 30 -12.03 -13.81 -23.81
N LEU A 31 -12.19 -14.94 -24.48
CA LEU A 31 -11.38 -15.35 -25.62
C LEU A 31 -12.27 -15.92 -26.72
N SER A 32 -12.79 -15.04 -27.56
CA SER A 32 -13.69 -15.37 -28.65
C SER A 32 -13.45 -14.43 -29.84
N PRO A 33 -13.90 -14.76 -31.07
CA PRO A 33 -13.75 -13.86 -32.21
C PRO A 33 -14.36 -12.46 -32.01
N SER A 34 -15.28 -12.28 -31.06
CA SER A 34 -15.91 -10.99 -30.77
C SER A 34 -14.96 -9.96 -30.13
N ILE A 35 -13.79 -10.40 -29.62
CA ILE A 35 -12.78 -9.46 -29.11
C ILE A 35 -11.92 -8.84 -30.20
N CYS A 36 -11.94 -9.42 -31.42
CA CYS A 36 -11.13 -8.97 -32.55
C CYS A 36 -11.60 -7.61 -33.08
N GLY A 37 -10.66 -6.80 -33.54
CA GLY A 37 -10.87 -5.47 -34.06
C GLY A 37 -9.99 -4.41 -33.45
N LYS A 38 -10.18 -3.18 -33.93
CA LYS A 38 -9.42 -2.01 -33.48
C LYS A 38 -10.02 -1.41 -32.22
N GLY A 39 -9.17 -0.75 -31.43
CA GLY A 39 -9.57 -0.01 -30.25
C GLY A 39 -8.57 1.07 -29.87
N VAL A 40 -9.02 1.99 -29.04
CA VAL A 40 -8.18 3.02 -28.44
C VAL A 40 -8.48 3.05 -26.96
N TYR A 41 -7.46 3.01 -26.12
CA TYR A 41 -7.57 3.37 -24.72
C TYR A 41 -7.13 4.82 -24.52
N LEU A 42 -7.96 5.61 -23.83
CA LEU A 42 -7.64 6.92 -23.29
C LEU A 42 -7.05 6.71 -21.90
N LEU A 43 -5.87 7.29 -21.65
CA LEU A 43 -5.11 7.08 -20.41
C LEU A 43 -5.23 8.31 -19.51
N TRP A 44 -5.61 8.10 -18.26
CA TRP A 44 -5.91 9.13 -17.30
C TRP A 44 -5.13 8.93 -15.99
N LEU A 45 -4.66 10.04 -15.42
CA LEU A 45 -4.16 10.11 -14.05
C LEU A 45 -5.03 11.14 -13.31
N GLY A 46 -5.92 10.66 -12.45
CA GLY A 46 -6.99 11.49 -11.92
C GLY A 46 -7.92 12.02 -13.00
N ASP A 47 -8.01 13.34 -13.09
CA ASP A 47 -8.79 14.05 -14.11
C ASP A 47 -7.94 14.50 -15.30
N GLN A 48 -6.64 14.22 -15.29
CA GLN A 48 -5.71 14.63 -16.33
C GLN A 48 -5.50 13.52 -17.34
N SER A 49 -5.70 13.82 -18.64
CA SER A 49 -5.32 12.90 -19.72
C SER A 49 -3.80 12.90 -19.87
N ILE A 50 -3.21 11.71 -19.77
CA ILE A 50 -1.76 11.51 -19.85
C ILE A 50 -1.32 10.77 -21.12
N GLY A 51 -2.25 10.33 -21.96
CA GLY A 51 -1.89 9.63 -23.18
C GLY A 51 -3.00 8.79 -23.77
N ARG A 52 -2.59 7.92 -24.69
CA ARG A 52 -3.48 6.97 -25.38
C ARG A 52 -2.74 5.72 -25.82
N GLU A 53 -3.48 4.62 -26.00
CA GLU A 53 -2.98 3.40 -26.62
C GLU A 53 -3.91 3.04 -27.78
N GLU A 54 -3.37 3.03 -29.01
CA GLU A 54 -4.06 2.52 -30.19
C GLU A 54 -3.68 1.07 -30.41
N PHE A 55 -4.66 0.19 -30.61
CA PHE A 55 -4.38 -1.23 -30.77
C PHE A 55 -5.34 -1.93 -31.72
N GLU A 56 -4.94 -3.11 -32.16
CA GLU A 56 -5.76 -4.03 -32.93
C GLU A 56 -5.58 -5.46 -32.41
N VAL A 57 -6.69 -6.15 -32.16
CA VAL A 57 -6.73 -7.59 -31.92
C VAL A 57 -7.12 -8.29 -33.20
N THR A 58 -6.28 -9.18 -33.70
CA THR A 58 -6.51 -9.96 -34.92
C THR A 58 -6.80 -11.41 -34.57
N CYS A 59 -7.89 -11.93 -35.07
CA CYS A 59 -8.20 -13.35 -34.99
C CYS A 59 -7.41 -14.11 -36.07
N GLN A 60 -6.69 -15.14 -35.66
CA GLN A 60 -5.90 -15.99 -36.54
C GLN A 60 -6.43 -17.42 -36.52
N PRO A 61 -6.17 -18.24 -37.56
CA PRO A 61 -6.61 -19.65 -37.59
C PRO A 61 -6.13 -20.45 -36.37
N ASP A 62 -4.94 -20.12 -35.85
CA ASP A 62 -4.29 -20.86 -34.74
C ASP A 62 -4.24 -20.10 -33.41
N GLY A 63 -4.90 -18.93 -33.31
CA GLY A 63 -4.90 -18.14 -32.09
C GLY A 63 -5.29 -16.70 -32.28
N PHE A 64 -4.69 -15.82 -31.48
CA PHE A 64 -4.93 -14.39 -31.51
C PHE A 64 -3.62 -13.63 -31.50
N ALA A 65 -3.59 -12.52 -32.21
CA ALA A 65 -2.51 -11.54 -32.09
C ALA A 65 -3.08 -10.20 -31.66
N SER A 66 -2.37 -9.48 -30.81
CA SER A 66 -2.68 -8.07 -30.56
C SER A 66 -1.45 -7.23 -30.79
N SER A 67 -1.63 -6.08 -31.45
CA SER A 67 -0.57 -5.10 -31.67
C SER A 67 -1.06 -3.72 -31.34
N GLY A 68 -0.18 -2.84 -30.85
CA GLY A 68 -0.58 -1.49 -30.50
C GLY A 68 0.60 -0.53 -30.36
N GLN A 69 0.27 0.74 -30.19
CA GLN A 69 1.21 1.79 -29.79
C GLN A 69 0.66 2.51 -28.58
N THR A 70 1.41 2.50 -27.50
CA THR A 70 1.12 3.21 -26.25
C THR A 70 1.95 4.46 -26.18
N ILE A 71 1.31 5.63 -26.11
CA ILE A 71 1.97 6.93 -25.93
C ILE A 71 1.49 7.51 -24.60
N MET A 72 2.44 7.78 -23.68
CA MET A 72 2.18 8.41 -22.38
C MET A 72 3.11 9.62 -22.18
N LYS A 73 2.60 10.65 -21.50
CA LYS A 73 3.29 11.92 -21.23
C LYS A 73 3.22 12.27 -19.75
N ALA A 74 4.06 13.20 -19.31
CA ALA A 74 3.99 13.74 -17.95
C ALA A 74 2.58 14.26 -17.61
N PRO A 75 2.09 14.10 -16.37
CA PRO A 75 2.79 13.59 -15.18
C PRO A 75 2.91 12.07 -15.09
N GLY A 76 2.41 11.32 -16.08
CA GLY A 76 2.61 9.88 -16.17
C GLY A 76 4.03 9.50 -16.63
N PRO A 77 4.34 8.19 -16.69
CA PRO A 77 5.59 7.71 -17.29
C PRO A 77 5.69 8.19 -18.74
N GLN A 78 6.82 8.79 -19.12
CA GLN A 78 7.04 9.18 -20.52
C GLN A 78 7.40 7.94 -21.31
N MET A 79 6.53 7.53 -22.23
CA MET A 79 6.77 6.37 -23.08
C MET A 79 6.11 6.52 -24.46
N ASP A 80 6.76 5.95 -25.46
CA ASP A 80 6.23 5.72 -26.79
C ASP A 80 6.70 4.33 -27.23
N LEU A 81 5.82 3.33 -27.08
CA LEU A 81 6.13 1.92 -27.33
C LEU A 81 5.16 1.32 -28.33
N LYS A 82 5.69 0.72 -29.39
CA LYS A 82 4.99 -0.23 -30.25
C LYS A 82 5.16 -1.63 -29.66
N SER A 83 4.06 -2.34 -29.53
CA SER A 83 4.04 -3.64 -28.89
C SER A 83 3.19 -4.66 -29.65
N THR A 84 3.55 -5.93 -29.48
CA THR A 84 2.77 -7.07 -30.01
C THR A 84 2.72 -8.18 -28.97
N VAL A 85 1.64 -8.98 -29.01
CA VAL A 85 1.56 -10.25 -28.30
C VAL A 85 0.86 -11.27 -29.20
N LEU A 86 1.38 -12.49 -29.20
CA LEU A 86 0.80 -13.63 -29.92
C LEU A 86 0.44 -14.72 -28.91
N VAL A 87 -0.77 -15.22 -28.98
CA VAL A 87 -1.26 -16.34 -28.15
C VAL A 87 -1.93 -17.40 -29.02
N ASP A 88 -1.94 -18.63 -28.56
CA ASP A 88 -2.69 -19.72 -29.20
C ASP A 88 -4.21 -19.62 -28.95
N LYS A 89 -4.99 -20.59 -29.49
CA LYS A 89 -6.46 -20.64 -29.32
C LYS A 89 -6.94 -20.70 -27.87
N SER A 90 -6.09 -21.19 -26.97
CA SER A 90 -6.40 -21.29 -25.54
C SER A 90 -5.85 -20.09 -24.71
N GLY A 91 -5.28 -19.09 -25.38
CA GLY A 91 -4.69 -17.92 -24.75
C GLY A 91 -3.30 -18.18 -24.14
N VAL A 92 -2.66 -19.30 -24.50
CA VAL A 92 -1.28 -19.56 -24.08
C VAL A 92 -0.35 -18.66 -24.89
N PRO A 93 0.51 -17.85 -24.25
CA PRO A 93 1.38 -16.94 -24.96
C PRO A 93 2.48 -17.69 -25.72
N LEU A 94 2.74 -17.19 -26.94
CA LEU A 94 3.78 -17.67 -27.84
C LEU A 94 4.94 -16.68 -27.93
N SER A 95 4.64 -15.38 -28.01
CA SER A 95 5.65 -14.33 -28.03
C SER A 95 5.05 -12.97 -27.67
N SER A 96 5.93 -12.04 -27.28
CA SER A 96 5.61 -10.61 -27.20
C SER A 96 6.80 -9.77 -27.60
N THR A 97 6.53 -8.54 -28.07
CA THR A 97 7.55 -7.52 -28.34
C THR A 97 7.10 -6.18 -27.80
N ALA A 98 8.05 -5.33 -27.42
CA ALA A 98 7.82 -3.93 -27.09
C ALA A 98 9.07 -3.13 -27.53
N LYS A 99 8.89 -2.12 -28.37
CA LYS A 99 9.98 -1.33 -28.95
C LYS A 99 9.63 0.14 -29.04
N GLY A 100 10.56 1.00 -28.67
CA GLY A 100 10.40 2.46 -28.74
C GLY A 100 11.24 3.19 -27.72
N THR A 101 10.64 4.07 -26.93
CA THR A 101 11.32 4.85 -25.88
C THR A 101 10.57 4.80 -24.56
N VAL A 102 11.31 4.75 -23.46
CA VAL A 102 10.81 4.90 -22.08
C VAL A 102 11.68 5.92 -21.37
N SER A 103 11.07 6.98 -20.83
CA SER A 103 11.79 8.10 -20.20
C SER A 103 12.90 8.69 -21.08
N GLY A 104 12.63 8.77 -22.39
CA GLY A 104 13.60 9.27 -23.40
C GLY A 104 14.72 8.30 -23.78
N GLN A 105 14.78 7.12 -23.17
CA GLN A 105 15.78 6.09 -23.49
C GLN A 105 15.22 5.05 -24.47
N PRO A 106 16.02 4.57 -25.44
CA PRO A 106 15.60 3.47 -26.32
C PRO A 106 15.26 2.21 -25.52
N PHE A 107 14.17 1.58 -25.89
CA PHE A 107 13.70 0.33 -25.31
C PHE A 107 13.36 -0.65 -26.43
N ASP A 108 13.94 -1.84 -26.40
CA ASP A 108 13.65 -2.93 -27.33
C ASP A 108 13.66 -4.24 -26.57
N GLN A 109 12.46 -4.85 -26.39
CA GLN A 109 12.33 -6.13 -25.72
C GLN A 109 11.50 -7.10 -26.53
N SER A 110 11.95 -8.34 -26.59
CA SER A 110 11.15 -9.45 -27.12
C SER A 110 11.19 -10.64 -26.17
N VAL A 111 10.08 -11.36 -26.12
CA VAL A 111 9.94 -12.63 -25.41
C VAL A 111 9.45 -13.67 -26.38
N VAL A 112 10.15 -14.79 -26.51
CA VAL A 112 9.74 -15.93 -27.33
C VAL A 112 9.66 -17.16 -26.47
N VAL A 113 8.47 -17.75 -26.37
CA VAL A 113 8.22 -18.93 -25.53
C VAL A 113 8.57 -20.21 -26.31
N LYS A 114 9.43 -21.04 -25.74
CA LYS A 114 9.87 -22.33 -26.30
C LYS A 114 9.67 -23.45 -25.26
N GLY A 115 8.45 -23.97 -25.18
CA GLY A 115 8.12 -25.01 -24.21
C GLY A 115 8.21 -24.50 -22.77
N ALA A 116 9.14 -25.05 -21.98
CA ALA A 116 9.35 -24.68 -20.58
C ALA A 116 10.36 -23.50 -20.38
N VAL A 117 10.76 -22.84 -21.46
CA VAL A 117 11.74 -21.76 -21.46
C VAL A 117 11.20 -20.58 -22.27
N ALA A 118 11.46 -19.36 -21.82
CA ALA A 118 11.27 -18.14 -22.59
C ALA A 118 12.64 -17.52 -22.88
N VAL A 119 12.90 -17.17 -24.14
CA VAL A 119 14.05 -16.39 -24.54
C VAL A 119 13.64 -14.92 -24.50
N VAL A 120 14.22 -14.16 -23.57
CA VAL A 120 14.03 -12.71 -23.44
C VAL A 120 15.24 -12.03 -24.07
N THR A 121 14.98 -11.13 -25.00
CA THR A 121 16.02 -10.26 -25.57
C THR A 121 15.68 -8.82 -25.19
N THR A 122 16.56 -8.15 -24.45
CA THR A 122 16.38 -6.74 -24.08
C THR A 122 17.56 -5.93 -24.59
N ASN A 123 17.30 -4.95 -25.45
CA ASN A 123 18.31 -4.09 -26.08
C ASN A 123 19.48 -4.88 -26.69
N GLY A 124 19.16 -6.00 -27.35
CA GLY A 124 20.13 -6.87 -28.02
C GLY A 124 20.76 -7.96 -27.15
N ALA A 125 20.61 -7.92 -25.83
CA ALA A 125 21.11 -8.96 -24.94
C ALA A 125 20.02 -10.03 -24.71
N ALA A 126 20.34 -11.30 -24.99
CA ALA A 126 19.42 -12.42 -24.84
C ALA A 126 19.68 -13.20 -23.55
N LYS A 127 18.60 -13.64 -22.90
CA LYS A 127 18.63 -14.48 -21.70
C LYS A 127 17.52 -15.52 -21.76
N GLU A 128 17.82 -16.74 -21.33
CA GLU A 128 16.83 -17.78 -21.16
C GLU A 128 16.31 -17.79 -19.72
N LEU A 129 14.99 -17.83 -19.58
CA LEU A 129 14.32 -17.87 -18.29
C LEU A 129 13.32 -19.02 -18.25
N PRO A 130 13.10 -19.65 -17.09
CA PRO A 130 12.06 -20.65 -16.92
C PRO A 130 10.68 -20.09 -17.28
N PHE A 131 9.88 -20.86 -18.00
CA PHE A 131 8.51 -20.52 -18.36
C PHE A 131 7.57 -21.65 -17.94
N ALA A 132 6.95 -21.48 -16.79
CA ALA A 132 6.04 -22.50 -16.25
C ALA A 132 4.75 -22.57 -17.07
N LYS A 133 4.18 -23.79 -17.17
CA LYS A 133 2.87 -23.97 -17.80
C LYS A 133 1.81 -23.11 -17.10
N GLY A 134 1.02 -22.41 -17.89
CA GLY A 134 -0.03 -21.52 -17.35
C GLY A 134 0.41 -20.08 -17.11
N THR A 135 1.69 -19.74 -17.37
CA THR A 135 2.18 -18.37 -17.30
C THR A 135 1.61 -17.52 -18.43
N SER A 136 1.25 -16.26 -18.11
CA SER A 136 0.83 -15.23 -19.06
C SER A 136 1.95 -14.23 -19.32
N LEU A 137 1.92 -13.55 -20.49
CA LEU A 137 2.77 -12.40 -20.77
C LEU A 137 2.00 -11.10 -20.49
N SER A 138 2.66 -10.14 -19.85
CA SER A 138 2.12 -8.80 -19.61
C SER A 138 3.19 -7.76 -19.94
N GLY A 139 2.79 -6.66 -20.52
CA GLY A 139 3.67 -5.55 -20.92
C GLY A 139 3.72 -4.38 -19.91
N GLY A 140 3.38 -4.59 -18.64
CA GLY A 140 3.33 -3.50 -17.67
C GLY A 140 2.26 -2.45 -18.03
N ASN A 141 2.68 -1.31 -18.57
CA ASN A 141 1.78 -0.21 -18.98
C ASN A 141 1.25 -0.37 -20.43
N ILE A 142 1.11 -1.59 -20.93
CA ILE A 142 0.56 -1.92 -22.26
C ILE A 142 -0.78 -2.65 -22.06
N PHE A 143 -1.88 -1.95 -22.24
CA PHE A 143 -3.21 -2.39 -21.78
C PHE A 143 -3.86 -3.43 -22.65
N HIS A 144 -3.65 -3.41 -23.97
CA HIS A 144 -4.22 -4.42 -24.88
C HIS A 144 -3.75 -5.86 -24.57
N MET A 145 -2.59 -6.03 -23.92
CA MET A 145 -2.08 -7.35 -23.53
C MET A 145 -2.86 -7.97 -22.37
N PHE A 146 -3.47 -7.15 -21.50
CA PHE A 146 -4.25 -7.65 -20.36
C PHE A 146 -5.51 -8.43 -20.78
N GLN A 147 -5.98 -8.26 -22.01
CA GLN A 147 -7.05 -9.08 -22.57
C GLN A 147 -6.71 -10.58 -22.47
N PHE A 148 -5.47 -10.96 -22.76
CA PHE A 148 -5.03 -12.35 -22.73
C PHE A 148 -4.65 -12.82 -21.32
N VAL A 149 -4.24 -11.92 -20.44
CA VAL A 149 -4.05 -12.24 -19.02
C VAL A 149 -5.40 -12.56 -18.37
N LEU A 150 -6.41 -11.71 -18.60
CA LEU A 150 -7.76 -11.90 -18.08
C LEU A 150 -8.44 -13.14 -18.66
N ALA A 151 -8.17 -13.46 -19.93
CA ALA A 151 -8.72 -14.62 -20.62
C ALA A 151 -8.33 -15.98 -20.01
N ARG A 152 -7.36 -15.99 -19.10
CA ARG A 152 -6.99 -17.19 -18.33
C ARG A 152 -7.98 -17.52 -17.22
N TYR A 153 -8.84 -16.58 -16.84
CA TYR A 153 -9.83 -16.79 -15.79
C TYR A 153 -10.90 -17.79 -16.23
N ASP A 154 -11.06 -18.86 -15.46
CA ASP A 154 -12.14 -19.85 -15.65
C ASP A 154 -13.41 -19.35 -14.95
N ALA A 155 -14.31 -18.82 -15.73
CA ALA A 155 -15.57 -18.28 -15.24
C ALA A 155 -16.54 -19.36 -14.71
N ILE A 156 -16.37 -20.63 -15.09
CA ILE A 156 -17.19 -21.76 -14.61
C ILE A 156 -16.75 -22.13 -13.20
N ARG A 157 -15.43 -22.18 -12.97
CA ARG A 157 -14.85 -22.40 -11.66
C ARG A 157 -15.20 -21.28 -10.68
N GLY A 158 -15.17 -20.03 -11.15
CA GLY A 158 -15.44 -18.84 -10.31
C GLY A 158 -14.43 -18.62 -9.18
N GLY A 159 -14.77 -17.70 -8.28
CA GLY A 159 -13.92 -17.32 -7.14
C GLY A 159 -12.59 -16.68 -7.54
N THR A 160 -11.69 -16.54 -6.58
CA THR A 160 -10.33 -16.04 -6.82
C THR A 160 -9.45 -17.13 -7.42
N GLN A 161 -8.74 -16.81 -8.51
CA GLN A 161 -7.84 -17.72 -9.20
C GLN A 161 -6.46 -17.09 -9.34
N GLU A 162 -5.41 -17.89 -9.16
CA GLU A 162 -4.03 -17.43 -9.25
C GLU A 162 -3.40 -17.86 -10.57
N PHE A 163 -2.70 -16.94 -11.22
CA PHE A 163 -2.01 -17.13 -12.49
C PHE A 163 -0.59 -16.59 -12.40
N LEU A 164 0.34 -17.30 -12.98
CA LEU A 164 1.69 -16.81 -13.16
C LEU A 164 1.72 -15.76 -14.29
N VAL A 165 2.41 -14.66 -14.04
CA VAL A 165 2.70 -13.61 -15.02
C VAL A 165 4.22 -13.51 -15.14
N PHE A 166 4.70 -13.66 -16.37
CA PHE A 166 6.13 -13.64 -16.65
C PHE A 166 6.76 -12.28 -16.26
N PRO A 167 7.98 -12.24 -15.69
CA PRO A 167 8.87 -13.39 -15.50
C PRO A 167 8.62 -14.19 -14.20
N SER A 168 8.05 -13.60 -13.15
CA SER A 168 7.96 -14.27 -11.83
C SER A 168 6.85 -13.71 -10.92
N LEU A 169 5.89 -13.00 -11.50
CA LEU A 169 4.78 -12.43 -10.74
C LEU A 169 3.60 -13.41 -10.65
N THR A 170 2.78 -13.25 -9.63
CA THR A 170 1.49 -13.93 -9.50
C THR A 170 0.38 -12.90 -9.56
N ALA A 171 -0.56 -13.11 -10.49
CA ALA A 171 -1.81 -12.35 -10.56
C ALA A 171 -2.92 -13.16 -9.89
N LYS A 172 -3.69 -12.54 -9.00
CA LYS A 172 -4.96 -13.05 -8.48
C LYS A 172 -6.07 -12.39 -9.27
N ILE A 173 -6.93 -13.18 -9.88
CA ILE A 173 -8.05 -12.68 -10.69
C ILE A 173 -9.35 -13.21 -10.09
N GLU A 174 -10.31 -12.33 -9.92
CA GLU A 174 -11.65 -12.65 -9.42
C GLU A 174 -12.70 -11.86 -10.19
N ARG A 175 -13.79 -12.52 -10.61
CA ARG A 175 -14.98 -11.86 -11.10
C ARG A 175 -15.85 -11.46 -9.92
N VAL A 176 -15.98 -10.16 -9.67
CA VAL A 176 -16.56 -9.64 -8.41
C VAL A 176 -18.00 -9.13 -8.58
N ALA A 177 -18.41 -8.76 -9.80
CA ALA A 177 -19.76 -8.24 -10.04
C ALA A 177 -20.17 -8.32 -11.51
N ARG A 178 -21.45 -8.10 -11.75
CA ARG A 178 -22.02 -7.68 -13.04
C ARG A 178 -22.74 -6.37 -12.81
N ASP A 179 -22.25 -5.33 -13.46
CA ASP A 179 -22.76 -3.97 -13.32
C ASP A 179 -23.65 -3.61 -14.52
N GLU A 180 -24.80 -3.02 -14.24
CA GLU A 180 -25.70 -2.43 -15.24
C GLU A 180 -25.56 -0.91 -15.14
N LEU A 181 -24.91 -0.30 -16.13
CA LEU A 181 -24.57 1.11 -16.11
C LEU A 181 -25.32 1.89 -17.20
N GLN A 182 -25.71 3.11 -16.87
CA GLN A 182 -26.25 4.09 -17.81
C GLN A 182 -25.25 5.22 -18.02
N VAL A 183 -25.31 5.86 -19.19
CA VAL A 183 -24.55 7.08 -19.46
C VAL A 183 -25.22 8.23 -18.70
N PRO A 184 -24.53 8.93 -17.79
CA PRO A 184 -25.09 10.03 -17.04
C PRO A 184 -25.59 11.16 -17.96
N GLY A 185 -26.76 11.72 -17.66
CA GLY A 185 -27.34 12.84 -18.42
C GLY A 185 -28.14 12.45 -19.69
N ILE A 186 -28.20 11.18 -20.05
CA ILE A 186 -29.05 10.69 -21.14
C ILE A 186 -30.29 10.01 -20.54
N ALA A 187 -31.36 10.79 -20.38
CA ALA A 187 -32.59 10.33 -19.69
C ALA A 187 -33.39 9.24 -20.43
N ALA A 188 -32.98 8.84 -21.62
CA ALA A 188 -33.74 7.94 -22.47
C ALA A 188 -32.91 6.84 -23.17
N ALA A 189 -31.82 6.37 -22.56
CA ALA A 189 -31.20 5.13 -23.08
C ALA A 189 -32.10 3.95 -22.67
N PRO A 190 -32.72 3.25 -23.63
CA PRO A 190 -33.76 2.27 -23.34
C PRO A 190 -33.25 1.00 -22.66
N THR A 191 -31.92 0.79 -22.60
CA THR A 191 -31.33 -0.39 -21.96
C THR A 191 -29.98 -0.03 -21.38
N PRO A 192 -29.72 -0.36 -20.08
CA PRO A 192 -28.41 -0.17 -19.49
C PRO A 192 -27.38 -1.07 -20.19
N SER A 193 -26.14 -0.57 -20.28
CA SER A 193 -25.03 -1.41 -20.73
C SER A 193 -24.56 -2.31 -19.60
N VAL A 194 -24.34 -3.58 -19.91
CA VAL A 194 -23.97 -4.62 -18.95
C VAL A 194 -22.48 -4.88 -19.05
N PHE A 195 -21.80 -4.89 -17.90
CA PHE A 195 -20.38 -5.14 -17.79
C PHE A 195 -20.09 -6.20 -16.72
N ASP A 196 -19.25 -7.16 -17.03
CA ASP A 196 -18.66 -8.01 -16.01
C ASP A 196 -17.46 -7.29 -15.38
N ARG A 197 -17.44 -7.20 -14.06
CA ARG A 197 -16.36 -6.54 -13.31
C ARG A 197 -15.46 -7.57 -12.68
N TYR A 198 -14.15 -7.39 -12.91
CA TYR A 198 -13.08 -8.22 -12.37
C TYR A 198 -12.14 -7.39 -11.49
N THR A 199 -11.48 -8.04 -10.55
CA THR A 199 -10.30 -7.51 -9.86
C THR A 199 -9.09 -8.33 -10.29
N ILE A 200 -8.01 -7.65 -10.68
CA ILE A 200 -6.70 -8.26 -10.96
C ILE A 200 -5.73 -7.69 -9.93
N THR A 201 -5.18 -8.55 -9.07
CA THR A 201 -4.20 -8.14 -8.05
C THR A 201 -2.84 -8.73 -8.39
N VAL A 202 -1.83 -7.88 -8.49
CA VAL A 202 -0.42 -8.27 -8.67
C VAL A 202 0.41 -7.57 -7.58
N GLY A 203 0.95 -8.36 -6.66
CA GLY A 203 1.61 -7.81 -5.47
C GLY A 203 0.66 -6.91 -4.67
N MET A 204 1.03 -5.64 -4.47
CA MET A 204 0.22 -4.64 -3.77
C MET A 204 -0.72 -3.85 -4.68
N VAL A 205 -0.67 -4.07 -5.98
CA VAL A 205 -1.47 -3.31 -6.96
C VAL A 205 -2.73 -4.09 -7.29
N ALA A 206 -3.90 -3.51 -7.03
CA ALA A 206 -5.19 -4.04 -7.43
C ALA A 206 -5.77 -3.17 -8.55
N ALA A 207 -6.04 -3.78 -9.69
CA ALA A 207 -6.75 -3.16 -10.79
C ALA A 207 -8.21 -3.63 -10.79
N THR A 208 -9.14 -2.72 -11.06
CA THR A 208 -10.54 -3.03 -11.36
C THR A 208 -10.72 -2.98 -12.88
N VAL A 209 -11.27 -4.05 -13.44
CA VAL A 209 -11.40 -4.22 -14.88
C VAL A 209 -12.85 -4.47 -15.22
N TRP A 210 -13.40 -3.71 -16.17
CA TRP A 210 -14.74 -3.96 -16.73
C TRP A 210 -14.64 -4.54 -18.13
N VAL A 211 -15.49 -5.52 -18.38
CA VAL A 211 -15.57 -6.27 -19.64
C VAL A 211 -16.97 -6.14 -20.19
N ASP A 212 -17.10 -5.81 -21.47
CA ASP A 212 -18.38 -5.68 -22.15
C ASP A 212 -18.99 -7.05 -22.55
N SER A 213 -20.19 -7.03 -23.11
CA SER A 213 -20.90 -8.23 -23.57
C SER A 213 -20.19 -8.99 -24.70
N LYS A 214 -19.18 -8.40 -25.33
CA LYS A 214 -18.35 -9.05 -26.36
C LYS A 214 -17.08 -9.69 -25.77
N GLY A 215 -16.84 -9.58 -24.47
CA GLY A 215 -15.64 -10.08 -23.81
C GLY A 215 -14.43 -9.15 -23.91
N ARG A 216 -14.60 -7.88 -24.35
CA ARG A 216 -13.53 -6.90 -24.50
C ARG A 216 -13.32 -6.13 -23.19
N ILE A 217 -12.08 -5.95 -22.79
CA ILE A 217 -11.76 -5.03 -21.70
C ILE A 217 -12.10 -3.60 -22.15
N VAL A 218 -12.98 -2.94 -21.41
CA VAL A 218 -13.40 -1.55 -21.68
C VAL A 218 -12.78 -0.55 -20.73
N THR A 219 -12.42 -0.99 -19.53
CA THR A 219 -11.74 -0.15 -18.53
C THR A 219 -10.78 -0.99 -17.72
N PHE A 220 -9.59 -0.45 -17.51
CA PHE A 220 -8.57 -0.96 -16.59
C PHE A 220 -8.19 0.17 -15.64
N ALA A 221 -8.63 0.11 -14.40
CA ALA A 221 -8.39 1.17 -13.42
C ALA A 221 -7.56 0.67 -12.24
N VAL A 222 -6.59 1.47 -11.80
CA VAL A 222 -5.76 1.24 -10.61
C VAL A 222 -6.04 2.36 -9.61
N PRO A 223 -7.04 2.19 -8.72
CA PRO A 223 -7.48 3.25 -7.81
C PRO A 223 -6.37 3.79 -6.91
N SER A 224 -5.51 2.91 -6.38
CA SER A 224 -4.38 3.30 -5.51
C SER A 224 -3.36 4.21 -6.20
N GLN A 225 -3.32 4.23 -7.52
CA GLN A 225 -2.45 5.09 -8.33
C GLN A 225 -3.23 6.23 -9.00
N ASN A 226 -4.54 6.33 -8.73
CA ASN A 226 -5.44 7.28 -9.40
C ASN A 226 -5.39 7.20 -10.94
N PHE A 227 -5.10 5.99 -11.45
CA PHE A 227 -4.88 5.71 -12.88
C PHE A 227 -6.08 4.99 -13.49
N ALA A 228 -6.42 5.32 -14.75
CA ALA A 228 -7.38 4.57 -15.54
C ALA A 228 -7.02 4.58 -17.04
N ALA A 229 -7.14 3.41 -17.68
CA ALA A 229 -7.22 3.27 -19.12
C ALA A 229 -8.68 2.95 -19.49
N VAL A 230 -9.33 3.80 -20.29
CA VAL A 230 -10.73 3.65 -20.67
C VAL A 230 -10.82 3.59 -22.18
N ARG A 231 -11.49 2.57 -22.71
CA ARG A 231 -11.71 2.42 -24.13
C ARG A 231 -12.53 3.61 -24.66
N GLU A 232 -12.08 4.24 -25.75
CA GLU A 232 -12.65 5.49 -26.30
C GLU A 232 -14.14 5.37 -26.63
N ASP A 233 -14.57 4.23 -27.17
CA ASP A 233 -15.98 3.92 -27.46
C ASP A 233 -16.85 3.80 -26.19
N TYR A 234 -16.25 3.79 -25.00
CA TYR A 234 -16.89 3.79 -23.67
C TYR A 234 -16.55 5.02 -22.82
N ALA A 235 -15.99 6.07 -23.41
CA ALA A 235 -15.60 7.27 -22.66
C ALA A 235 -16.78 7.96 -21.95
N SER A 236 -17.99 7.86 -22.50
CA SER A 236 -19.21 8.38 -21.88
C SER A 236 -19.57 7.72 -20.53
N PHE A 237 -19.03 6.52 -20.25
CA PHE A 237 -19.24 5.81 -18.98
C PHE A 237 -18.19 6.16 -17.89
N ILE A 238 -17.21 6.99 -18.20
CA ILE A 238 -16.16 7.37 -17.22
C ILE A 238 -16.75 7.83 -15.88
N PRO A 239 -17.80 8.71 -15.82
CA PRO A 239 -18.38 9.10 -14.55
C PRO A 239 -18.99 7.92 -13.78
N SER A 240 -19.63 6.96 -14.47
CA SER A 240 -20.21 5.76 -13.85
C SER A 240 -19.15 4.82 -13.29
N PHE A 241 -18.05 4.61 -14.03
CA PHE A 241 -16.90 3.83 -13.53
C PHE A 241 -16.25 4.50 -12.32
N LYS A 242 -16.01 5.83 -12.39
CA LYS A 242 -15.49 6.61 -11.26
C LYS A 242 -16.40 6.55 -10.05
N ALA A 243 -17.72 6.62 -10.22
CA ALA A 243 -18.67 6.50 -9.12
C ALA A 243 -18.54 5.17 -8.38
N ILE A 244 -18.42 4.03 -9.10
CA ILE A 244 -18.23 2.71 -8.49
C ILE A 244 -16.87 2.64 -7.78
N LEU A 245 -15.81 3.16 -8.40
CA LEU A 245 -14.47 3.20 -7.79
C LEU A 245 -14.48 4.06 -6.52
N SER A 246 -15.17 5.21 -6.53
CA SER A 246 -15.27 6.09 -5.37
C SER A 246 -16.07 5.49 -4.22
N VAL A 247 -17.07 4.65 -4.49
CA VAL A 247 -17.80 3.89 -3.46
C VAL A 247 -16.89 2.84 -2.78
N LYS A 248 -15.99 2.20 -3.56
CA LYS A 248 -14.96 1.31 -2.98
C LYS A 248 -13.85 2.07 -2.27
N MET A 249 -13.54 3.29 -2.71
CA MET A 249 -12.59 4.21 -2.08
C MET A 249 -13.22 5.06 -0.95
N LYS A 250 -14.55 5.03 -0.76
CA LYS A 250 -15.05 5.36 0.56
C LYS A 250 -14.36 4.38 1.49
N GLU A 251 -13.31 4.86 2.14
CA GLU A 251 -12.65 4.15 3.23
C GLU A 251 -13.75 3.46 4.01
N ALA A 252 -13.68 2.15 4.16
CA ALA A 252 -14.54 1.46 5.10
C ALA A 252 -14.48 2.32 6.35
N GLU A 253 -15.61 2.96 6.74
CA GLU A 253 -15.59 3.92 7.85
C GLU A 253 -14.89 3.22 8.98
N LEU A 254 -13.61 3.60 9.19
CA LEU A 254 -12.80 2.89 10.15
C LEU A 254 -13.42 3.18 11.50
N ASP A 255 -14.01 2.15 12.09
CA ASP A 255 -14.55 2.24 13.43
C ASP A 255 -13.41 2.45 14.42
N TYR A 256 -13.38 3.61 15.08
CA TYR A 256 -12.41 3.96 16.11
C TYR A 256 -12.99 3.81 17.53
N THR A 257 -14.23 3.37 17.68
CA THR A 257 -14.87 3.16 18.98
C THR A 257 -14.21 2.05 19.79
N ALA A 258 -14.36 2.11 21.10
CA ALA A 258 -13.91 1.04 21.97
C ALA A 258 -14.80 -0.21 21.79
N PRO A 259 -14.21 -1.42 21.71
CA PRO A 259 -14.98 -2.66 21.66
C PRO A 259 -15.92 -2.79 22.86
N ALA A 260 -17.02 -3.48 22.68
CA ALA A 260 -17.95 -3.76 23.79
C ALA A 260 -17.22 -4.48 24.94
N GLY A 261 -17.38 -3.97 26.16
CA GLY A 261 -16.71 -4.53 27.35
C GLY A 261 -15.24 -4.14 27.52
N ALA A 262 -14.67 -3.28 26.67
CA ALA A 262 -13.30 -2.81 26.80
C ALA A 262 -13.02 -2.14 28.14
N ALA A 263 -11.84 -2.39 28.72
CA ALA A 263 -11.36 -1.77 29.94
C ALA A 263 -10.87 -0.31 29.76
N PHE A 264 -11.22 0.32 28.63
CA PHE A 264 -10.90 1.70 28.29
C PHE A 264 -12.08 2.36 27.54
N THR A 265 -12.08 3.68 27.47
CA THR A 265 -12.94 4.47 26.60
C THR A 265 -12.16 4.90 25.37
N ALA A 266 -12.85 5.16 24.26
CA ALA A 266 -12.32 5.82 23.08
C ALA A 266 -13.00 7.18 22.94
N GLU A 267 -12.21 8.25 23.02
CA GLU A 267 -12.67 9.62 22.94
C GLU A 267 -12.16 10.22 21.63
N GLU A 268 -13.08 10.69 20.76
CA GLU A 268 -12.70 11.48 19.59
C GLU A 268 -12.20 12.85 20.06
N VAL A 269 -11.01 13.22 19.58
CA VAL A 269 -10.33 14.44 19.99
C VAL A 269 -9.89 15.27 18.80
N THR A 270 -9.79 16.57 19.04
CA THR A 270 -9.20 17.53 18.08
C THR A 270 -7.96 18.13 18.72
N VAL A 271 -6.83 18.04 18.02
CA VAL A 271 -5.54 18.61 18.43
C VAL A 271 -5.28 19.86 17.63
N GLU A 272 -5.05 20.96 18.30
CA GLU A 272 -4.68 22.23 17.66
C GLU A 272 -3.21 22.15 17.20
N ALA A 273 -2.99 22.22 15.90
CA ALA A 273 -1.68 22.32 15.27
C ALA A 273 -1.44 23.76 14.75
N LYS A 274 -0.28 24.01 14.17
CA LYS A 274 0.08 25.35 13.69
C LYS A 274 -0.74 25.75 12.47
N GLY A 275 -1.91 26.40 12.72
CA GLY A 275 -2.80 26.93 11.69
C GLY A 275 -3.85 25.97 11.14
N PHE A 276 -3.98 24.79 11.71
CA PHE A 276 -5.01 23.79 11.37
C PHE A 276 -5.24 22.82 12.55
N THR A 277 -6.24 21.97 12.42
CA THR A 277 -6.57 20.96 13.44
C THR A 277 -6.29 19.56 12.93
N LEU A 278 -5.89 18.67 13.84
CA LEU A 278 -5.72 17.24 13.62
C LEU A 278 -6.81 16.48 14.38
N ALA A 279 -7.42 15.49 13.75
CA ALA A 279 -8.42 14.63 14.35
C ALA A 279 -7.77 13.34 14.86
N GLY A 280 -8.18 12.89 16.03
CA GLY A 280 -7.61 11.70 16.63
C GLY A 280 -8.57 10.98 17.56
N THR A 281 -8.12 9.84 18.09
CA THR A 281 -8.81 9.09 19.13
C THR A 281 -7.86 8.91 20.32
N LEU A 282 -8.31 9.32 21.50
CA LEU A 282 -7.63 9.06 22.75
C LEU A 282 -8.29 7.86 23.46
N LEU A 283 -7.53 6.79 23.64
CA LEU A 283 -7.94 5.70 24.51
C LEU A 283 -7.58 6.05 25.96
N VAL A 284 -8.58 6.07 26.86
CA VAL A 284 -8.37 6.35 28.29
C VAL A 284 -8.73 5.10 29.10
N PRO A 285 -7.81 4.56 29.94
CA PRO A 285 -8.10 3.41 30.77
C PRO A 285 -9.26 3.68 31.76
N LYS A 286 -10.15 2.69 31.95
CA LYS A 286 -11.19 2.71 32.99
C LYS A 286 -10.69 2.17 34.33
N THR A 287 -9.57 1.46 34.32
CA THR A 287 -8.97 0.84 35.50
C THR A 287 -7.68 1.55 35.86
N GLY A 288 -7.35 1.61 37.15
CA GLY A 288 -6.21 2.37 37.66
C GLY A 288 -6.64 3.73 38.25
N LYS A 289 -5.67 4.61 38.46
CA LYS A 289 -5.90 5.93 39.06
C LYS A 289 -5.29 7.01 38.19
N ALA A 290 -6.12 7.95 37.75
CA ALA A 290 -5.62 9.16 37.05
C ALA A 290 -4.74 10.01 38.00
N PRO A 291 -3.78 10.79 37.46
CA PRO A 291 -3.48 10.94 36.03
C PRO A 291 -2.73 9.73 35.44
N PHE A 292 -3.14 9.28 34.24
CA PHE A 292 -2.56 8.13 33.56
C PHE A 292 -1.27 8.49 32.80
N PRO A 293 -0.33 7.56 32.66
CA PRO A 293 0.71 7.68 31.65
C PRO A 293 0.10 7.61 30.25
N ALA A 294 0.77 8.20 29.26
CA ALA A 294 0.25 8.20 27.90
C ALA A 294 1.32 7.89 26.84
N VAL A 295 0.87 7.41 25.68
CA VAL A 295 1.69 7.21 24.49
C VAL A 295 1.06 7.97 23.33
N VAL A 296 1.89 8.68 22.56
CA VAL A 296 1.54 9.23 21.23
C VAL A 296 2.08 8.28 20.17
N THR A 297 1.24 7.81 19.26
CA THR A 297 1.68 7.02 18.09
C THR A 297 2.04 7.94 16.93
N ILE A 298 3.08 7.57 16.17
CA ILE A 298 3.60 8.34 15.03
C ILE A 298 3.69 7.41 13.83
N THR A 299 2.93 7.68 12.80
CA THR A 299 2.78 6.86 11.60
C THR A 299 4.06 6.85 10.73
N GLY A 300 4.14 5.86 9.83
CA GLY A 300 5.17 5.78 8.80
C GLY A 300 4.97 6.77 7.64
N SER A 301 5.75 6.58 6.59
CA SER A 301 5.75 7.47 5.42
C SER A 301 4.41 7.47 4.67
N GLY A 302 4.06 8.66 4.15
CA GLY A 302 2.84 8.88 3.39
C GLY A 302 1.72 9.48 4.25
N GLN A 303 0.53 9.58 3.67
CA GLN A 303 -0.66 10.06 4.36
C GLN A 303 -1.36 8.86 5.03
N GLN A 304 -1.26 8.77 6.34
CA GLN A 304 -1.74 7.64 7.13
C GLN A 304 -2.93 8.02 8.02
N THR A 305 -3.86 7.09 8.19
CA THR A 305 -4.88 7.19 9.23
C THR A 305 -4.25 6.94 10.61
N ARG A 306 -4.93 7.36 11.66
CA ARG A 306 -4.54 7.17 13.08
C ARG A 306 -4.22 5.73 13.48
N ASP A 307 -4.66 4.75 12.71
CA ASP A 307 -4.40 3.33 12.93
C ASP A 307 -3.26 2.78 12.08
N GLU A 308 -2.69 3.61 11.20
CA GLU A 308 -1.75 3.20 10.17
C GLU A 308 -2.35 2.08 9.28
N TYR A 309 -3.62 2.27 8.90
CA TYR A 309 -4.35 1.34 8.06
C TYR A 309 -3.81 1.35 6.63
N LEU A 310 -3.45 0.18 6.14
CA LEU A 310 -2.99 -0.01 4.76
C LEU A 310 -4.12 -0.62 3.92
N PRO A 311 -4.73 0.12 2.99
CA PRO A 311 -5.80 -0.39 2.11
C PRO A 311 -5.23 -1.29 1.00
N LEU A 312 -4.43 -2.28 1.37
CA LEU A 312 -3.79 -3.21 0.46
C LEU A 312 -4.48 -4.57 0.49
N PRO A 313 -4.56 -5.28 -0.65
CA PRO A 313 -5.05 -6.65 -0.67
C PRO A 313 -4.32 -7.53 0.35
N GLY A 314 -5.09 -8.27 1.16
CA GLY A 314 -4.56 -9.12 2.22
C GLY A 314 -4.30 -8.40 3.55
N LEU A 315 -4.31 -7.06 3.58
CA LEU A 315 -4.09 -6.24 4.77
C LEU A 315 -5.32 -5.42 5.18
N GLU A 316 -6.50 -5.72 4.63
CA GLU A 316 -7.73 -4.95 4.86
C GLU A 316 -8.18 -4.90 6.34
N LYS A 317 -7.64 -5.77 7.17
CA LYS A 317 -7.90 -5.80 8.62
C LYS A 317 -6.68 -5.41 9.44
N TYR A 318 -5.56 -5.09 8.80
CA TYR A 318 -4.33 -4.73 9.50
C TYR A 318 -4.39 -3.27 9.96
N ARG A 319 -4.43 -3.07 11.27
CA ARG A 319 -4.51 -1.77 11.94
C ARG A 319 -3.53 -1.80 13.12
N PRO A 320 -2.22 -1.69 12.87
CA PRO A 320 -1.18 -1.91 13.88
C PRO A 320 -1.33 -1.00 15.09
N PHE A 321 -1.57 0.29 14.89
CA PHE A 321 -1.70 1.20 16.02
C PHE A 321 -2.98 1.01 16.82
N ARG A 322 -4.05 0.47 16.22
CA ARG A 322 -5.21 0.03 17.00
C ARG A 322 -4.85 -1.13 17.92
N GLN A 323 -4.18 -2.16 17.40
CA GLN A 323 -3.77 -3.33 18.18
C GLN A 323 -2.86 -2.93 19.35
N ILE A 324 -1.86 -2.07 19.08
CA ILE A 324 -0.93 -1.57 20.10
C ILE A 324 -1.67 -0.71 21.14
N ALA A 325 -2.53 0.20 20.70
CA ALA A 325 -3.26 1.11 21.58
C ALA A 325 -4.22 0.37 22.53
N GLU A 326 -4.97 -0.62 22.01
CA GLU A 326 -5.86 -1.44 22.82
C GLU A 326 -5.08 -2.28 23.86
N ALA A 327 -3.93 -2.83 23.45
CA ALA A 327 -3.06 -3.59 24.36
C ALA A 327 -2.50 -2.72 25.48
N LEU A 328 -2.07 -1.49 25.20
CA LEU A 328 -1.56 -0.53 26.19
C LEU A 328 -2.68 0.00 27.09
N ALA A 329 -3.85 0.35 26.54
CA ALA A 329 -4.96 0.87 27.30
C ALA A 329 -5.51 -0.17 28.29
N ASN A 330 -5.54 -1.45 27.94
CA ASN A 330 -5.85 -2.55 28.86
C ASN A 330 -4.82 -2.70 30.00
N ARG A 331 -3.64 -2.09 29.88
CA ARG A 331 -2.58 -2.10 30.88
C ARG A 331 -2.43 -0.78 31.64
N GLY A 332 -3.42 0.11 31.53
CA GLY A 332 -3.44 1.37 32.27
C GLY A 332 -2.64 2.52 31.64
N ILE A 333 -2.30 2.46 30.37
CA ILE A 333 -1.61 3.50 29.63
C ILE A 333 -2.59 4.10 28.61
N ALA A 334 -2.84 5.41 28.68
CA ALA A 334 -3.63 6.11 27.67
C ALA A 334 -2.89 6.17 26.33
N VAL A 335 -3.59 6.15 25.21
CA VAL A 335 -2.94 6.21 23.89
C VAL A 335 -3.66 7.18 22.98
N LEU A 336 -2.93 8.17 22.50
CA LEU A 336 -3.37 9.13 21.48
C LEU A 336 -2.88 8.67 20.11
N ARG A 337 -3.84 8.45 19.22
CA ARG A 337 -3.63 8.14 17.80
C ARG A 337 -4.28 9.25 16.99
N VAL A 338 -3.57 9.83 16.03
CA VAL A 338 -4.03 10.98 15.26
C VAL A 338 -3.89 10.70 13.77
N ASP A 339 -4.90 11.06 12.98
CA ASP A 339 -4.79 11.06 11.51
C ASP A 339 -3.78 12.11 11.07
N ASP A 340 -2.92 11.78 10.13
CA ASP A 340 -1.97 12.73 9.57
C ASP A 340 -2.68 13.94 8.97
N ARG A 341 -1.97 15.06 8.84
CA ARG A 341 -2.52 16.24 8.19
C ARG A 341 -3.09 15.92 6.81
N GLY A 342 -4.32 16.35 6.55
CA GLY A 342 -5.04 16.11 5.30
C GLY A 342 -5.65 14.72 5.16
N VAL A 343 -5.62 13.89 6.21
CA VAL A 343 -6.22 12.54 6.23
C VAL A 343 -7.47 12.53 7.12
N GLY A 344 -8.48 11.78 6.75
CA GLY A 344 -9.72 11.65 7.52
C GLY A 344 -10.36 13.01 7.83
N LEU A 345 -10.51 13.32 9.11
CA LEU A 345 -11.04 14.59 9.57
C LEU A 345 -9.95 15.63 9.86
N SER A 346 -8.66 15.27 9.83
CA SER A 346 -7.53 16.19 9.99
C SER A 346 -7.48 17.20 8.86
N LYS A 347 -7.20 18.45 9.20
CA LYS A 347 -7.00 19.56 8.26
C LYS A 347 -5.52 19.69 7.89
N GLY A 348 -5.15 20.75 7.17
CA GLY A 348 -3.75 21.01 6.79
C GLY A 348 -3.27 20.27 5.54
N GLY A 349 -4.16 19.61 4.78
CA GLY A 349 -3.81 18.92 3.53
C GLY A 349 -3.22 19.85 2.46
N ASP A 350 -3.59 21.13 2.46
CA ASP A 350 -3.05 22.18 1.60
C ASP A 350 -1.56 22.46 1.87
N THR A 351 -1.08 22.20 3.08
CA THR A 351 0.32 22.38 3.47
C THR A 351 1.24 21.24 3.01
N LEU A 352 0.70 20.09 2.60
CA LEU A 352 1.49 18.89 2.23
C LEU A 352 2.50 19.16 1.12
N LYS A 353 2.17 20.07 0.17
CA LYS A 353 3.06 20.42 -0.94
C LYS A 353 4.40 21.03 -0.50
N VAL A 354 4.45 21.59 0.72
CA VAL A 354 5.64 22.23 1.29
C VAL A 354 6.12 21.58 2.59
N SER A 355 5.41 20.58 3.08
CA SER A 355 5.73 19.90 4.34
C SER A 355 6.90 18.92 4.19
N THR A 356 7.59 18.73 5.29
CA THR A 356 8.70 17.79 5.45
C THR A 356 8.50 16.98 6.74
N SER A 357 9.30 15.95 6.98
CA SER A 357 9.27 15.20 8.25
C SER A 357 9.51 16.09 9.48
N ALA A 358 10.19 17.22 9.33
CA ALA A 358 10.33 18.21 10.42
C ALA A 358 9.01 18.89 10.77
N ASN A 359 8.15 19.15 9.78
CA ASN A 359 6.80 19.66 10.02
C ASN A 359 5.90 18.60 10.68
N PHE A 360 6.06 17.33 10.33
CA PHE A 360 5.34 16.24 11.00
C PHE A 360 5.81 16.07 12.45
N ALA A 361 7.09 16.34 12.74
CA ALA A 361 7.57 16.43 14.13
C ALA A 361 6.89 17.57 14.91
N ASP A 362 6.54 18.68 14.26
CA ASP A 362 5.76 19.76 14.91
C ASP A 362 4.32 19.31 15.22
N ASP A 363 3.70 18.51 14.37
CA ASP A 363 2.39 17.90 14.64
C ASP A 363 2.44 16.97 15.85
N VAL A 364 3.52 16.20 15.99
CA VAL A 364 3.72 15.34 17.17
C VAL A 364 3.91 16.18 18.45
N ARG A 365 4.61 17.32 18.37
CA ARG A 365 4.72 18.25 19.51
C ARG A 365 3.36 18.79 19.94
N ALA A 366 2.50 19.16 18.97
CA ALA A 366 1.14 19.60 19.27
C ALA A 366 0.32 18.49 19.96
N GLN A 367 0.47 17.23 19.55
CA GLN A 367 -0.18 16.09 20.20
C GLN A 367 0.32 15.89 21.65
N VAL A 368 1.62 16.04 21.89
CA VAL A 368 2.21 15.97 23.23
C VAL A 368 1.69 17.10 24.10
N ASP A 369 1.63 18.34 23.59
CA ASP A 369 1.13 19.50 24.33
C ASP A 369 -0.37 19.34 24.64
N PHE A 370 -1.19 18.86 23.71
CA PHE A 370 -2.59 18.49 23.96
C PHE A 370 -2.74 17.53 25.15
N LEU A 371 -1.90 16.46 25.22
CA LEU A 371 -1.95 15.52 26.33
C LEU A 371 -1.53 16.16 27.65
N ARG A 372 -0.57 17.10 27.62
CA ARG A 372 -0.09 17.81 28.82
C ARG A 372 -1.12 18.74 29.45
N GLU A 373 -2.06 19.25 28.67
CA GLU A 373 -3.14 20.11 29.14
C GLU A 373 -4.29 19.33 29.79
N ARG A 374 -4.32 18.01 29.63
CA ARG A 374 -5.37 17.16 30.18
C ARG A 374 -5.14 16.86 31.66
N ARG A 375 -6.20 16.92 32.45
CA ARG A 375 -6.16 16.61 33.89
C ARG A 375 -6.05 15.12 34.22
N ASP A 376 -6.48 14.26 33.29
CA ASP A 376 -6.48 12.81 33.41
C ASP A 376 -5.17 12.16 32.90
N ILE A 377 -4.25 12.94 32.33
CA ILE A 377 -2.94 12.49 31.83
C ILE A 377 -1.81 13.09 32.67
N ASP A 378 -0.82 12.29 32.99
CA ASP A 378 0.38 12.75 33.68
C ASP A 378 1.37 13.38 32.67
N PRO A 379 1.60 14.70 32.75
CA PRO A 379 2.42 15.42 31.77
C PRO A 379 3.90 15.00 31.75
N ASN A 380 4.36 14.28 32.79
CA ASN A 380 5.73 13.79 32.91
C ASN A 380 5.89 12.30 32.50
N ARG A 381 4.80 11.64 32.17
CA ARG A 381 4.79 10.22 31.78
C ARG A 381 4.21 10.01 30.38
N ILE A 382 4.64 10.85 29.42
CA ILE A 382 4.25 10.75 28.01
C ILE A 382 5.41 10.16 27.23
N ALA A 383 5.17 9.05 26.53
CA ALA A 383 6.13 8.42 25.62
C ALA A 383 5.70 8.60 24.16
N LEU A 384 6.66 8.47 23.24
CA LEU A 384 6.43 8.45 21.80
C LEU A 384 6.66 7.04 21.25
N LEU A 385 5.82 6.60 20.34
CA LEU A 385 5.94 5.33 19.64
C LEU A 385 5.81 5.59 18.14
N GLY A 386 6.89 5.42 17.40
CA GLY A 386 6.92 5.68 15.96
C GLY A 386 7.25 4.43 15.15
N HIS A 387 6.56 4.24 14.03
CA HIS A 387 6.83 3.19 13.06
C HIS A 387 7.48 3.78 11.81
N SER A 388 8.52 3.11 11.27
CA SER A 388 9.18 3.50 10.02
C SER A 388 9.68 4.96 10.07
N GLU A 389 9.15 5.88 9.25
CA GLU A 389 9.43 7.33 9.33
C GLU A 389 9.05 7.91 10.70
N GLY A 390 7.97 7.42 11.33
CA GLY A 390 7.62 7.79 12.69
C GLY A 390 8.71 7.44 13.69
N GLY A 391 9.45 6.34 13.47
CA GLY A 391 10.65 5.97 14.22
C GLY A 391 11.84 6.92 13.99
N MET A 392 11.87 7.69 12.90
CA MET A 392 12.80 8.79 12.65
C MET A 392 12.32 10.08 13.33
N ILE A 393 11.00 10.34 13.33
CA ILE A 393 10.40 11.54 13.91
C ILE A 393 10.45 11.53 15.44
N ALA A 394 10.23 10.39 16.09
CA ALA A 394 10.24 10.30 17.55
C ALA A 394 11.56 10.83 18.18
N PRO A 395 12.76 10.45 17.69
CA PRO A 395 14.01 11.07 18.13
C PRO A 395 14.13 12.57 17.84
N MET A 396 13.56 13.08 16.73
CA MET A 396 13.56 14.52 16.43
C MET A 396 12.86 15.30 17.56
N VAL A 397 11.71 14.80 18.03
CA VAL A 397 10.96 15.42 19.12
C VAL A 397 11.68 15.24 20.46
N ALA A 398 12.04 14.00 20.82
CA ALA A 398 12.64 13.68 22.12
C ALA A 398 14.02 14.33 22.32
N SER A 399 14.78 14.56 21.25
CA SER A 399 16.09 15.24 21.33
C SER A 399 15.98 16.69 21.82
N THR A 400 14.84 17.34 21.64
CA THR A 400 14.58 18.74 21.99
C THR A 400 13.63 18.91 23.19
N ASP A 401 12.79 17.92 23.48
CA ASP A 401 11.87 17.92 24.63
C ASP A 401 12.27 16.85 25.65
N LYS A 402 12.97 17.27 26.69
CA LYS A 402 13.47 16.39 27.75
C LYS A 402 12.36 15.85 28.68
N ARG A 403 11.13 16.37 28.59
CA ARG A 403 9.98 15.90 29.38
C ARG A 403 9.30 14.68 28.74
N ILE A 404 9.71 14.26 27.55
CA ILE A 404 9.32 12.95 27.01
C ILE A 404 9.91 11.88 27.92
N ALA A 405 9.06 10.96 28.39
CA ALA A 405 9.46 9.94 29.36
C ALA A 405 10.23 8.78 28.73
N ALA A 406 9.90 8.39 27.50
CA ALA A 406 10.54 7.28 26.78
C ALA A 406 10.20 7.36 25.28
N ILE A 407 10.96 6.65 24.43
CA ILE A 407 10.63 6.48 23.02
C ILE A 407 10.71 5.02 22.59
N VAL A 408 9.82 4.63 21.70
CA VAL A 408 9.78 3.31 21.04
C VAL A 408 9.91 3.51 19.54
N LEU A 409 10.85 2.81 18.91
CA LEU A 409 11.13 2.85 17.49
C LEU A 409 10.80 1.48 16.91
N LEU A 410 9.73 1.39 16.13
CA LEU A 410 9.32 0.20 15.39
C LEU A 410 9.83 0.34 13.96
N ALA A 411 10.74 -0.52 13.52
CA ALA A 411 11.36 -0.46 12.19
C ALA A 411 11.89 0.95 11.84
N GLY A 412 12.45 1.66 12.83
CA GLY A 412 12.93 3.03 12.68
C GLY A 412 14.22 3.11 11.85
N THR A 413 14.39 4.21 11.11
CA THR A 413 15.53 4.39 10.20
C THR A 413 16.80 4.79 10.93
N GLY A 414 17.91 4.07 10.68
CA GLY A 414 19.26 4.38 11.15
C GLY A 414 20.20 4.88 10.06
N LYS A 415 19.76 4.83 8.81
CA LYS A 415 20.49 5.32 7.63
C LYS A 415 19.77 6.52 7.03
N ARG A 416 20.50 7.30 6.22
CA ARG A 416 19.91 8.38 5.43
C ARG A 416 18.90 7.83 4.42
N GLY A 417 17.90 8.63 4.08
CA GLY A 417 16.86 8.24 3.14
C GLY A 417 17.37 7.85 1.75
N ASP A 418 18.42 8.52 1.22
CA ASP A 418 19.02 8.16 -0.05
C ASP A 418 19.61 6.74 -0.06
N VAL A 419 20.22 6.31 1.05
CA VAL A 419 20.74 4.94 1.21
C VAL A 419 19.59 3.93 1.30
N ILE A 420 18.51 4.27 2.00
CA ILE A 420 17.32 3.42 2.14
C ILE A 420 16.63 3.24 0.77
N ILE A 421 16.39 4.33 0.05
CA ILE A 421 15.75 4.28 -1.26
C ILE A 421 16.63 3.54 -2.28
N ALA A 422 17.97 3.77 -2.26
CA ALA A 422 18.89 3.03 -3.11
C ALA A 422 18.81 1.51 -2.86
N TYR A 423 18.74 1.10 -1.59
CA TYR A 423 18.55 -0.31 -1.22
C TYR A 423 17.22 -0.87 -1.76
N GLN A 424 16.10 -0.17 -1.52
CA GLN A 424 14.77 -0.61 -1.95
C GLN A 424 14.67 -0.74 -3.48
N VAL A 425 15.19 0.23 -4.23
CA VAL A 425 15.23 0.16 -5.70
C VAL A 425 16.15 -0.97 -6.16
N ASN A 426 17.29 -1.17 -5.51
CA ASN A 426 18.19 -2.27 -5.85
C ASN A 426 17.52 -3.64 -5.66
N GLN A 427 16.72 -3.83 -4.61
CA GLN A 427 15.92 -5.05 -4.43
C GLN A 427 14.95 -5.28 -5.60
N GLY A 428 14.33 -4.22 -6.12
CA GLY A 428 13.49 -4.31 -7.32
C GLY A 428 14.28 -4.69 -8.57
N LEU A 429 15.44 -4.06 -8.79
CA LEU A 429 16.32 -4.35 -9.92
C LEU A 429 16.88 -5.79 -9.88
N GLU A 430 17.27 -6.28 -8.70
CA GLU A 430 17.71 -7.66 -8.50
C GLU A 430 16.58 -8.68 -8.71
N GLY A 431 15.36 -8.33 -8.29
CA GLY A 431 14.16 -9.16 -8.48
C GLY A 431 13.70 -9.23 -9.94
N ASP A 432 14.08 -8.27 -10.78
CA ASP A 432 13.75 -8.30 -12.21
C ASP A 432 14.73 -9.18 -12.99
N SER A 433 14.32 -10.42 -13.21
CA SER A 433 15.11 -11.40 -13.95
C SER A 433 15.26 -11.10 -15.44
N THR A 434 14.53 -10.11 -15.98
CA THR A 434 14.62 -9.71 -17.39
C THR A 434 15.79 -8.75 -17.65
N LEU A 435 16.29 -8.06 -16.61
CA LEU A 435 17.40 -7.12 -16.75
C LEU A 435 18.75 -7.83 -16.80
N THR A 436 19.63 -7.35 -17.69
CA THR A 436 21.04 -7.73 -17.67
C THR A 436 21.79 -7.01 -16.54
N GLU A 437 22.98 -7.47 -16.18
CA GLU A 437 23.77 -6.79 -15.13
C GLU A 437 24.19 -5.38 -15.57
N GLU A 438 24.53 -5.18 -16.84
CA GLU A 438 24.84 -3.86 -17.39
C GLU A 438 23.65 -2.89 -17.26
N ALA A 439 22.42 -3.38 -17.53
CA ALA A 439 21.21 -2.58 -17.38
C ALA A 439 20.95 -2.23 -15.91
N ARG A 440 21.19 -3.15 -14.98
CA ARG A 440 21.09 -2.89 -13.53
C ARG A 440 22.13 -1.87 -13.06
N VAL A 441 23.38 -2.01 -13.47
CA VAL A 441 24.46 -1.06 -13.14
C VAL A 441 24.10 0.34 -13.64
N LYS A 442 23.63 0.45 -14.86
CA LYS A 442 23.18 1.73 -15.44
C LYS A 442 22.01 2.32 -14.65
N ALA A 443 20.99 1.53 -14.36
CA ALA A 443 19.81 1.98 -13.61
C ALA A 443 20.18 2.45 -12.19
N ARG A 444 21.11 1.76 -11.51
CA ARG A 444 21.63 2.19 -10.19
C ARG A 444 22.33 3.54 -10.29
N ALA A 445 23.19 3.73 -11.30
CA ALA A 445 23.91 4.99 -11.48
C ALA A 445 22.96 6.16 -11.80
N GLU A 446 21.98 5.95 -12.68
CA GLU A 446 20.96 6.95 -13.02
C GLU A 446 20.11 7.33 -11.80
N GLN A 447 19.72 6.36 -10.98
CA GLN A 447 18.98 6.60 -9.76
C GLN A 447 19.81 7.41 -8.74
N GLN A 448 21.08 7.03 -8.51
CA GLN A 448 21.96 7.74 -7.59
C GLN A 448 22.14 9.21 -8.02
N GLU A 449 22.36 9.44 -9.31
CA GLU A 449 22.48 10.79 -9.85
C GLU A 449 21.16 11.59 -9.72
N ALA A 450 20.02 10.96 -9.96
CA ALA A 450 18.71 11.59 -9.79
C ALA A 450 18.46 11.99 -8.33
N MET A 451 18.79 11.13 -7.37
CA MET A 451 18.66 11.43 -5.94
C MET A 451 19.63 12.53 -5.50
N ARG A 452 20.89 12.49 -5.98
CA ARG A 452 21.88 13.56 -5.72
C ARG A 452 21.37 14.90 -6.19
N LYS A 453 20.89 15.01 -7.44
CA LYS A 453 20.28 16.22 -7.99
C LYS A 453 19.10 16.71 -7.15
N ALA A 454 18.24 15.78 -6.71
CA ALA A 454 17.10 16.13 -5.85
C ALA A 454 17.57 16.72 -4.51
N ILE A 455 18.55 16.11 -3.86
CA ILE A 455 19.13 16.60 -2.60
C ILE A 455 19.72 17.99 -2.77
N ASP A 456 20.51 18.19 -3.85
CA ASP A 456 21.18 19.46 -4.16
C ASP A 456 20.19 20.57 -4.60
N GLY A 457 18.93 20.24 -4.86
CA GLY A 457 17.92 21.17 -5.31
C GLY A 457 18.03 21.55 -6.79
N ASP A 458 18.71 20.72 -7.57
CA ASP A 458 18.85 20.91 -9.01
C ASP A 458 17.48 20.78 -9.70
N ALA A 459 17.11 21.78 -10.49
CA ALA A 459 15.84 21.79 -11.24
C ALA A 459 15.75 20.69 -12.30
N SER A 460 16.89 20.11 -12.72
CA SER A 460 16.94 18.97 -13.64
C SER A 460 16.66 17.62 -12.98
N ALA A 461 16.51 17.57 -11.64
CA ALA A 461 16.04 16.37 -10.95
C ALA A 461 14.65 15.97 -11.42
N PRO A 462 14.33 14.67 -11.51
CA PRO A 462 12.99 14.19 -11.82
C PRO A 462 11.93 14.85 -10.94
N GLU A 463 10.80 15.24 -11.50
CA GLU A 463 9.73 15.95 -10.79
C GLU A 463 9.25 15.20 -9.56
N SER A 464 9.14 13.87 -9.65
CA SER A 464 8.74 12.98 -8.54
C SER A 464 9.68 13.07 -7.34
N LEU A 465 10.96 13.40 -7.54
CA LEU A 465 11.97 13.54 -6.48
C LEU A 465 12.08 14.97 -5.94
N ARG A 466 11.45 15.96 -6.60
CA ARG A 466 11.52 17.37 -6.19
C ARG A 466 10.56 17.76 -5.08
N ASN A 467 9.67 16.86 -4.66
CA ASN A 467 8.77 17.05 -3.54
C ASN A 467 9.58 17.41 -2.27
N PRO A 468 9.25 18.48 -1.53
CA PRO A 468 9.98 18.93 -0.34
C PRO A 468 10.15 17.85 0.74
N TRP A 469 9.09 17.08 1.00
CA TRP A 469 9.16 15.95 1.93
C TRP A 469 10.20 14.92 1.49
N PHE A 470 10.16 14.51 0.21
CA PHE A 470 11.06 13.45 -0.29
C PHE A 470 12.51 13.92 -0.30
N ARG A 471 12.77 15.17 -0.74
CA ARG A 471 14.10 15.78 -0.66
C ARG A 471 14.64 15.82 0.77
N TYR A 472 13.80 16.22 1.72
CA TYR A 472 14.17 16.23 3.13
C TYR A 472 14.49 14.83 3.62
N PHE A 473 13.62 13.85 3.35
CA PHE A 473 13.83 12.45 3.72
C PHE A 473 15.13 11.89 3.14
N LEU A 474 15.40 12.10 1.84
CA LEU A 474 16.65 11.64 1.20
C LEU A 474 17.89 12.19 1.91
N ALA A 475 17.88 13.45 2.31
CA ALA A 475 19.05 14.13 2.89
C ALA A 475 19.20 13.93 4.40
N TYR A 476 18.12 13.56 5.12
CA TYR A 476 18.12 13.52 6.56
C TYR A 476 18.96 12.36 7.13
N ASP A 477 19.92 12.70 8.01
CA ASP A 477 20.66 11.72 8.83
C ASP A 477 19.99 11.59 10.20
N PRO A 478 19.45 10.40 10.57
CA PRO A 478 18.78 10.20 11.86
C PRO A 478 19.74 10.12 13.04
N LEU A 479 21.02 9.81 12.82
CA LEU A 479 21.97 9.56 13.91
C LEU A 479 22.26 10.79 14.79
N PRO A 480 22.38 12.03 14.26
CA PRO A 480 22.54 13.20 15.12
C PRO A 480 21.37 13.43 16.10
N ALA A 481 20.15 13.10 15.72
CA ALA A 481 19.00 13.24 16.61
C ALA A 481 19.02 12.18 17.71
N ILE A 482 19.21 10.90 17.38
CA ILE A 482 19.22 9.82 18.37
C ILE A 482 20.36 9.97 19.39
N ARG A 483 21.53 10.50 18.98
CA ARG A 483 22.65 10.81 19.88
C ARG A 483 22.32 11.84 20.96
N LYS A 484 21.29 12.68 20.75
CA LYS A 484 20.85 13.69 21.73
C LYS A 484 19.77 13.18 22.67
N VAL A 485 19.16 12.02 22.37
CA VAL A 485 18.12 11.41 23.22
C VAL A 485 18.77 10.84 24.48
N ARG A 486 18.25 11.24 25.66
CA ARG A 486 18.70 10.75 26.97
C ARG A 486 17.66 9.90 27.69
N GLN A 487 16.44 9.95 27.18
CA GLN A 487 15.31 9.15 27.64
C GLN A 487 15.55 7.67 27.32
N PRO A 488 14.89 6.73 28.03
CA PRO A 488 14.86 5.32 27.67
C PRO A 488 14.43 5.10 26.22
N ILE A 489 15.11 4.21 25.51
CA ILE A 489 14.85 3.88 24.10
C ILE A 489 14.59 2.39 23.97
N LEU A 490 13.46 2.02 23.35
CA LEU A 490 13.21 0.67 22.85
C LEU A 490 13.24 0.70 21.31
N ILE A 491 14.03 -0.19 20.72
CA ILE A 491 14.14 -0.37 19.27
C ILE A 491 13.73 -1.79 18.93
N LEU A 492 12.66 -1.94 18.16
CA LEU A 492 12.15 -3.24 17.69
C LEU A 492 12.26 -3.28 16.18
N GLN A 493 12.68 -4.43 15.64
CA GLN A 493 12.94 -4.60 14.21
C GLN A 493 12.56 -6.00 13.75
N GLY A 494 12.03 -6.12 12.53
CA GLY A 494 11.86 -7.40 11.85
C GLY A 494 13.14 -7.85 11.15
N GLU A 495 13.52 -9.12 11.28
CA GLU A 495 14.70 -9.69 10.60
C GLU A 495 14.55 -9.65 9.07
N LEU A 496 13.34 -9.92 8.59
CA LEU A 496 13.01 -9.92 7.16
C LEU A 496 12.53 -8.55 6.65
N ASP A 497 12.78 -7.47 7.38
CA ASP A 497 12.45 -6.13 6.90
C ASP A 497 13.28 -5.78 5.67
N ARG A 498 12.59 -5.60 4.53
CA ARG A 498 13.19 -5.22 3.24
C ARG A 498 12.99 -3.75 2.88
N GLN A 499 12.40 -2.97 3.78
CA GLN A 499 12.27 -1.52 3.63
C GLN A 499 13.30 -0.80 4.49
N VAL A 500 13.38 -1.15 5.78
CA VAL A 500 14.39 -0.67 6.73
C VAL A 500 15.13 -1.90 7.26
N THR A 501 16.35 -2.12 6.78
CA THR A 501 17.10 -3.35 7.06
C THR A 501 17.41 -3.52 8.54
N ALA A 502 17.47 -4.78 9.01
CA ALA A 502 17.59 -5.14 10.42
C ALA A 502 18.83 -4.53 11.11
N ASP A 503 19.92 -4.34 10.37
CA ASP A 503 21.16 -3.71 10.89
C ASP A 503 20.96 -2.26 11.39
N GLN A 504 19.91 -1.58 10.95
CA GLN A 504 19.62 -0.21 11.36
C GLN A 504 19.21 -0.11 12.83
N ALA A 505 18.61 -1.17 13.40
CA ALA A 505 18.34 -1.22 14.84
C ALA A 505 19.63 -1.14 15.68
N ASP A 506 20.66 -1.90 15.29
CA ASP A 506 21.97 -1.88 15.96
C ASP A 506 22.68 -0.54 15.74
N MET A 507 22.56 0.07 14.55
CA MET A 507 23.13 1.40 14.28
C MET A 507 22.53 2.47 15.20
N LEU A 508 21.20 2.50 15.36
CA LEU A 508 20.50 3.42 16.27
C LEU A 508 20.89 3.17 17.72
N ALA A 509 20.88 1.92 18.16
CA ALA A 509 21.25 1.55 19.52
C ALA A 509 22.70 1.93 19.84
N LYS A 510 23.62 1.64 18.93
CA LYS A 510 25.03 2.01 19.07
C LYS A 510 25.20 3.52 19.13
N ALA A 511 24.57 4.28 18.23
CA ALA A 511 24.69 5.73 18.22
C ALA A 511 24.20 6.39 19.52
N ALA A 512 23.09 5.89 20.09
CA ALA A 512 22.57 6.38 21.36
C ALA A 512 23.52 6.02 22.54
N ARG A 513 23.99 4.77 22.58
CA ARG A 513 24.92 4.29 23.65
C ARG A 513 26.26 5.01 23.60
N ASP A 514 26.86 5.17 22.42
CA ASP A 514 28.14 5.89 22.23
C ASP A 514 28.02 7.36 22.68
N ALA A 515 26.82 7.94 22.58
CA ALA A 515 26.53 9.28 23.07
C ALA A 515 26.20 9.33 24.58
N GLY A 516 26.32 8.21 25.32
CA GLY A 516 26.16 8.12 26.74
C GLY A 516 24.76 7.75 27.26
N ASN A 517 23.81 7.38 26.37
CA ASN A 517 22.53 6.85 26.82
C ASN A 517 22.70 5.38 27.24
N ARG A 518 22.47 5.09 28.54
CA ARG A 518 22.64 3.74 29.11
C ARG A 518 21.36 2.92 29.12
N ASP A 519 20.20 3.53 28.85
CA ASP A 519 18.89 2.86 28.86
C ASP A 519 18.40 2.68 27.42
N VAL A 520 19.07 1.81 26.66
CA VAL A 520 18.77 1.49 25.28
C VAL A 520 18.60 -0.02 25.12
N THR A 521 17.39 -0.44 24.77
CA THR A 521 17.05 -1.84 24.45
C THR A 521 16.81 -1.95 22.94
N ALA A 522 17.47 -2.90 22.28
CA ALA A 522 17.21 -3.24 20.88
C ALA A 522 16.91 -4.73 20.77
N ARG A 523 15.92 -5.08 19.95
CA ARG A 523 15.57 -6.47 19.66
C ARG A 523 15.16 -6.63 18.20
N VAL A 524 15.71 -7.65 17.54
CA VAL A 524 15.32 -8.11 16.20
C VAL A 524 14.47 -9.37 16.37
N PHE A 525 13.34 -9.43 15.66
CA PHE A 525 12.42 -10.57 15.68
C PHE A 525 12.59 -11.39 14.41
N THR A 526 12.91 -12.66 14.58
CA THR A 526 13.13 -13.60 13.48
C THR A 526 11.85 -13.84 12.70
N GLY A 527 11.96 -13.87 11.38
CA GLY A 527 10.87 -14.19 10.46
C GLY A 527 9.80 -13.10 10.30
N LEU A 528 10.00 -11.90 10.87
CA LEU A 528 9.06 -10.79 10.74
C LEU A 528 9.53 -9.77 9.70
N ASN A 529 8.57 -9.22 8.95
CA ASN A 529 8.78 -8.17 7.95
C ASN A 529 8.69 -6.75 8.56
N HIS A 530 8.70 -5.73 7.70
CA HIS A 530 8.55 -4.31 8.08
C HIS A 530 7.29 -3.99 8.88
N LEU A 531 6.21 -4.72 8.63
CA LEU A 531 4.93 -4.59 9.33
C LEU A 531 4.85 -5.41 10.62
N PHE A 532 5.94 -6.01 11.07
CA PHE A 532 5.95 -6.97 12.19
C PHE A 532 5.00 -8.15 12.00
N LEU A 533 4.75 -8.55 10.75
CA LEU A 533 3.96 -9.74 10.42
C LEU A 533 4.88 -10.88 9.97
N PRO A 534 4.54 -12.14 10.29
CA PRO A 534 5.28 -13.30 9.80
C PRO A 534 5.34 -13.33 8.27
N ALA A 535 6.54 -13.49 7.73
CA ALA A 535 6.81 -13.46 6.30
C ALA A 535 7.80 -14.56 5.90
N LYS A 536 7.88 -14.86 4.61
CA LYS A 536 8.87 -15.79 4.05
C LYS A 536 10.09 -15.05 3.49
N THR A 537 9.86 -13.95 2.81
CA THR A 537 10.88 -13.15 2.14
C THR A 537 11.01 -11.75 2.71
N GLY A 538 9.94 -11.23 3.30
CA GLY A 538 9.80 -9.85 3.77
C GLY A 538 9.61 -8.83 2.65
N SER A 539 9.56 -9.27 1.38
CA SER A 539 9.30 -8.40 0.25
C SER A 539 7.91 -7.77 0.35
N VAL A 540 7.78 -6.51 -0.06
CA VAL A 540 6.49 -5.82 -0.13
C VAL A 540 5.48 -6.53 -1.08
N ILE A 541 5.98 -7.28 -2.07
CA ILE A 541 5.15 -8.07 -2.98
C ILE A 541 4.42 -9.19 -2.22
N GLU A 542 4.98 -9.68 -1.12
CA GLU A 542 4.39 -10.73 -0.28
C GLU A 542 3.19 -10.23 0.55
N TYR A 543 3.01 -8.92 0.72
CA TYR A 543 2.00 -8.35 1.62
C TYR A 543 0.57 -8.81 1.32
N SER A 544 0.23 -8.99 0.05
CA SER A 544 -1.09 -9.51 -0.37
C SER A 544 -1.34 -10.99 -0.04
N SER A 545 -0.34 -11.71 0.45
CA SER A 545 -0.39 -13.15 0.75
C SER A 545 0.01 -13.49 2.18
N LEU A 546 0.16 -12.50 3.05
CA LEU A 546 0.47 -12.73 4.46
C LEU A 546 -0.64 -13.53 5.14
N SER A 547 -0.25 -14.44 6.02
CA SER A 547 -1.17 -15.40 6.67
C SER A 547 -1.99 -14.79 7.82
N THR A 548 -1.63 -13.62 8.29
CA THR A 548 -2.26 -12.95 9.44
C THR A 548 -2.20 -11.43 9.32
N ASN A 549 -3.14 -10.77 10.00
CA ASN A 549 -3.18 -9.31 10.22
C ASN A 549 -2.92 -8.95 11.69
N ILE A 550 -2.38 -9.88 12.47
CA ILE A 550 -2.16 -9.70 13.92
C ILE A 550 -0.67 -9.65 14.19
N ILE A 551 -0.23 -8.63 14.91
CA ILE A 551 1.13 -8.51 15.41
C ILE A 551 1.39 -9.66 16.40
N PRO A 552 2.48 -10.43 16.26
CA PRO A 552 2.79 -11.55 17.16
C PRO A 552 2.83 -11.16 18.62
N GLU A 553 2.41 -12.08 19.49
CA GLU A 553 2.29 -11.86 20.93
C GLU A 553 3.61 -11.49 21.57
N ASP A 554 4.72 -12.06 21.14
CA ASP A 554 6.05 -11.77 21.70
C ASP A 554 6.54 -10.34 21.38
N VAL A 555 6.19 -9.78 20.22
CA VAL A 555 6.42 -8.36 19.89
C VAL A 555 5.55 -7.48 20.79
N MET A 556 4.25 -7.80 20.85
CA MET A 556 3.29 -7.03 21.63
C MET A 556 3.64 -7.05 23.13
N LYS A 557 4.04 -8.20 23.64
CA LYS A 557 4.49 -8.38 25.02
C LYS A 557 5.74 -7.57 25.31
N GLN A 558 6.77 -7.65 24.47
CA GLN A 558 8.01 -6.89 24.63
C GLN A 558 7.75 -5.38 24.68
N LEU A 559 6.92 -4.89 23.76
CA LEU A 559 6.56 -3.48 23.67
C LEU A 559 5.80 -3.01 24.90
N THR A 560 4.74 -3.74 25.26
CA THR A 560 3.84 -3.31 26.34
C THR A 560 4.48 -3.47 27.73
N ASP A 561 5.22 -4.55 27.98
CA ASP A 561 5.93 -4.75 29.26
C ASP A 561 6.98 -3.65 29.49
N TRP A 562 7.75 -3.31 28.44
CA TRP A 562 8.75 -2.27 28.52
C TRP A 562 8.13 -0.88 28.79
N LEU A 563 7.05 -0.51 28.08
CA LEU A 563 6.36 0.76 28.33
C LEU A 563 5.73 0.82 29.73
N VAL A 564 5.11 -0.26 30.20
CA VAL A 564 4.58 -0.32 31.57
C VAL A 564 5.68 -0.13 32.59
N GLU A 565 6.86 -0.71 32.35
CA GLU A 565 8.02 -0.53 33.25
C GLU A 565 8.52 0.92 33.25
N LYS A 566 8.74 1.52 32.05
CA LYS A 566 9.31 2.87 31.92
C LYS A 566 8.36 3.99 32.32
N LEU A 567 7.05 3.75 32.23
CA LEU A 567 6.02 4.73 32.59
C LEU A 567 5.43 4.52 33.98
N LYS A 568 6.02 3.67 34.83
CA LYS A 568 5.62 3.57 36.25
C LYS A 568 5.82 4.90 36.96
N SER A 569 4.92 5.23 37.91
CA SER A 569 5.13 6.35 38.82
C SER A 569 6.43 6.12 39.59
N ALA A 570 7.26 7.16 39.72
CA ALA A 570 8.29 7.14 40.74
C ALA A 570 7.61 6.91 42.11
N LYS A 571 8.04 5.87 42.83
CA LYS A 571 7.54 5.57 44.18
C LYS A 571 7.94 6.69 45.15
#